data_408e24bafdd76b3df8c11a61aaca8bee
#
_entry.id   408e24bafdd76b3df8c11a61aaca8bee
#
_cell.length_a   1.000
_cell.length_b   1.000
_cell.length_c   1.000
_cell.angle_alpha   90.00
_cell.angle_beta   90.00
_cell.angle_gamma   90.00
#
_symmetry.space_group_name_H-M   'P 1'
#
loop_
_entity.id
_entity.type
_entity.pdbx_description
1 polymer ?
#
loop_
_entity_poly.entity_id
_entity_poly.type
_entity_poly.pdbx_seq_one_letter_code
_entity_poly.pdbx_strand_id
1 'polypeptide(L)'
;YSSRDNIYMAVCETEYDEKTKIGKDFTEITRLSLDNGNVAISGSARVDGYVNNQFSMDEYDGYFRIATTSYKYTNNYYSEDNNIMVDDILVDRNESNNLFVFDENLQQIGSITGFAEDESIRSVRFSGNLAYVVTFEQTDPLFAIDLTDPTAPKIISEIKADGYSTYMKKWKDDKLFGFGVDTMVDYENGDSVVQTGVKMSMFTVLEGGSVIEDCWQSLNVNE
;
A
#
# COMPACT_ATOMS: atom_id res chain seq x y z
N TYR A 1 4.25 13.29 -3.22
CA TYR A 1 5.57 13.02 -2.64
C TYR A 1 6.61 13.98 -3.22
N SER A 2 7.56 14.39 -2.43
CA SER A 2 8.70 15.19 -2.89
C SER A 2 10.01 14.61 -2.36
N SER A 3 10.97 14.47 -3.25
CA SER A 3 12.36 14.22 -2.92
C SER A 3 13.14 15.56 -2.92
N ARG A 4 14.47 15.48 -2.94
CA ARG A 4 15.33 16.66 -3.05
C ARG A 4 15.20 17.36 -4.39
N ASP A 5 15.14 16.59 -5.47
CA ASP A 5 15.31 17.09 -6.84
C ASP A 5 14.04 16.90 -7.69
N ASN A 6 13.00 16.21 -7.14
CA ASN A 6 11.77 15.90 -7.85
C ASN A 6 10.51 16.04 -6.98
N ILE A 7 9.40 16.34 -7.65
CA ILE A 7 8.05 16.22 -7.08
C ILE A 7 7.30 15.17 -7.92
N TYR A 8 6.68 14.23 -7.24
CA TYR A 8 5.83 13.20 -7.85
C TYR A 8 4.36 13.48 -7.50
N MET A 9 3.55 13.67 -8.52
CA MET A 9 2.10 13.76 -8.41
C MET A 9 1.51 12.42 -8.82
N ALA A 10 0.64 11.87 -7.98
CA ALA A 10 -0.09 10.65 -8.23
C ALA A 10 -1.59 10.97 -8.26
N VAL A 11 -2.26 10.61 -9.34
CA VAL A 11 -3.70 10.79 -9.53
C VAL A 11 -4.31 9.42 -9.76
N CYS A 12 -5.23 9.04 -8.88
CA CYS A 12 -5.98 7.80 -9.02
C CYS A 12 -7.17 8.02 -9.95
N GLU A 13 -7.34 7.11 -10.89
CA GLU A 13 -8.45 7.08 -11.82
C GLU A 13 -9.02 5.67 -11.91
N THR A 14 -10.27 5.56 -12.34
CA THR A 14 -10.95 4.28 -12.53
C THR A 14 -11.29 4.09 -14.01
N GLU A 15 -10.92 2.96 -14.55
CA GLU A 15 -11.27 2.54 -15.90
C GLU A 15 -12.36 1.47 -15.83
N TYR A 16 -13.44 1.65 -16.61
CA TYR A 16 -14.54 0.70 -16.71
C TYR A 16 -14.67 0.20 -18.15
N ASP A 17 -14.58 -1.12 -18.32
CA ASP A 17 -14.80 -1.77 -19.61
C ASP A 17 -16.27 -2.18 -19.73
N GLU A 18 -17.03 -1.49 -20.57
CA GLU A 18 -18.45 -1.78 -20.79
C GLU A 18 -18.74 -3.17 -21.36
N LYS A 19 -17.77 -3.80 -22.03
CA LYS A 19 -17.95 -5.14 -22.64
C LYS A 19 -17.78 -6.24 -21.61
N THR A 20 -16.74 -6.14 -20.76
CA THR A 20 -16.47 -7.13 -19.73
C THR A 20 -17.18 -6.80 -18.42
N LYS A 21 -17.74 -5.58 -18.29
CA LYS A 21 -18.35 -5.06 -17.06
C LYS A 21 -17.37 -5.02 -15.88
N ILE A 22 -16.07 -4.93 -16.17
CA ILE A 22 -15.02 -4.88 -15.17
C ILE A 22 -14.53 -3.44 -15.02
N GLY A 23 -14.55 -2.94 -13.79
CA GLY A 23 -13.86 -1.73 -13.36
C GLY A 23 -12.53 -2.07 -12.69
N LYS A 24 -11.53 -1.23 -12.87
CA LYS A 24 -10.24 -1.31 -12.18
C LYS A 24 -9.66 0.07 -11.95
N ASP A 25 -8.95 0.22 -10.85
CA ASP A 25 -8.24 1.44 -10.51
C ASP A 25 -6.81 1.42 -11.04
N PHE A 26 -6.31 2.61 -11.36
CA PHE A 26 -4.93 2.83 -11.72
C PHE A 26 -4.46 4.21 -11.24
N THR A 27 -3.16 4.38 -11.13
CA THR A 27 -2.54 5.64 -10.73
C THR A 27 -1.68 6.18 -11.87
N GLU A 28 -2.00 7.39 -12.32
CA GLU A 28 -1.15 8.18 -13.20
C GLU A 28 -0.12 8.94 -12.34
N ILE A 29 1.15 8.80 -12.71
CA ILE A 29 2.28 9.43 -12.03
C ILE A 29 2.87 10.47 -12.95
N THR A 30 3.00 11.72 -12.46
CA THR A 30 3.73 12.78 -13.16
C THR A 30 4.90 13.24 -12.29
N ARG A 31 6.12 13.20 -12.85
CA ARG A 31 7.31 13.74 -12.21
C ARG A 31 7.59 15.15 -12.69
N LEU A 32 7.79 16.05 -11.75
CA LEU A 32 8.30 17.39 -11.94
C LEU A 32 9.75 17.45 -11.44
N SER A 33 10.69 17.77 -12.28
CA SER A 33 12.08 18.05 -11.88
C SER A 33 12.23 19.46 -11.32
N LEU A 34 13.07 19.60 -10.30
CA LEU A 34 13.42 20.86 -9.65
C LEU A 34 14.89 21.16 -9.94
N ASP A 35 15.17 22.16 -10.78
CA ASP A 35 16.53 22.57 -11.12
C ASP A 35 16.70 24.08 -11.03
N ASN A 36 17.55 24.53 -10.09
CA ASN A 36 17.90 25.94 -9.90
C ASN A 36 16.70 26.90 -9.87
N GLY A 37 15.60 26.48 -9.22
CA GLY A 37 14.36 27.25 -9.10
C GLY A 37 13.40 27.11 -10.29
N ASN A 38 13.78 26.34 -11.30
CA ASN A 38 12.88 25.95 -12.39
C ASN A 38 12.15 24.65 -12.05
N VAL A 39 10.90 24.56 -12.52
CA VAL A 39 10.06 23.38 -12.40
C VAL A 39 9.62 22.95 -13.79
N ALA A 40 9.86 21.70 -14.16
CA ALA A 40 9.47 21.18 -15.46
C ALA A 40 8.95 19.75 -15.35
N ILE A 41 7.94 19.39 -16.16
CA ILE A 41 7.52 17.99 -16.30
C ILE A 41 8.68 17.21 -16.92
N SER A 42 9.15 16.17 -16.21
CA SER A 42 10.31 15.37 -16.61
C SER A 42 9.99 13.90 -16.86
N GLY A 43 8.75 13.49 -16.74
CA GLY A 43 8.30 12.13 -17.05
C GLY A 43 6.91 11.84 -16.53
N SER A 44 6.33 10.75 -17.04
CA SER A 44 5.07 10.19 -16.56
C SER A 44 5.13 8.67 -16.62
N ALA A 45 4.36 8.02 -15.76
CA ALA A 45 4.17 6.57 -15.73
C ALA A 45 2.75 6.25 -15.26
N ARG A 46 2.32 5.01 -15.48
CA ARG A 46 1.03 4.50 -15.02
C ARG A 46 1.23 3.15 -14.34
N VAL A 47 0.57 2.93 -13.22
CA VAL A 47 0.58 1.67 -12.47
C VAL A 47 -0.84 1.24 -12.12
N ASP A 48 -1.05 -0.06 -11.99
CA ASP A 48 -2.31 -0.62 -11.49
C ASP A 48 -2.50 -0.27 -10.02
N GLY A 49 -3.76 0.04 -9.64
CA GLY A 49 -4.17 0.33 -8.28
C GLY A 49 -4.02 1.79 -7.86
N TYR A 50 -4.49 2.09 -6.67
CA TYR A 50 -4.45 3.42 -6.06
C TYR A 50 -3.38 3.50 -4.96
N VAL A 51 -2.89 4.71 -4.72
CA VAL A 51 -1.91 5.04 -3.69
C VAL A 51 -2.63 5.40 -2.40
N ASN A 52 -2.30 4.72 -1.29
CA ASN A 52 -2.91 5.02 0.00
C ASN A 52 -2.61 6.45 0.48
N ASN A 53 -1.33 6.86 0.43
CA ASN A 53 -0.89 8.20 0.81
C ASN A 53 0.54 8.47 0.31
N GLN A 54 1.08 9.65 0.65
CA GLN A 54 2.43 10.08 0.24
C GLN A 54 3.57 9.16 0.71
N PHE A 55 3.39 8.37 1.78
CA PHE A 55 4.40 7.45 2.29
C PHE A 55 4.47 6.14 1.48
N SER A 56 3.49 5.91 0.61
CA SER A 56 3.50 4.81 -0.35
C SER A 56 4.39 5.09 -1.57
N MET A 57 5.05 6.24 -1.60
CA MET A 57 5.99 6.65 -2.63
C MET A 57 7.34 7.02 -2.02
N ASP A 58 8.41 6.76 -2.76
CA ASP A 58 9.77 7.08 -2.35
C ASP A 58 10.70 7.23 -3.57
N GLU A 59 11.75 8.01 -3.41
CA GLU A 59 12.88 8.08 -4.35
C GLU A 59 14.16 7.82 -3.59
N TYR A 60 14.91 6.81 -4.02
CA TYR A 60 16.18 6.44 -3.40
C TYR A 60 17.14 5.90 -4.44
N ASP A 61 18.38 6.38 -4.41
CA ASP A 61 19.48 5.98 -5.30
C ASP A 61 19.14 6.08 -6.80
N GLY A 62 18.35 7.10 -7.20
CA GLY A 62 17.91 7.33 -8.58
C GLY A 62 16.69 6.52 -9.02
N TYR A 63 16.14 5.69 -8.16
CA TYR A 63 14.95 4.88 -8.44
C TYR A 63 13.72 5.45 -7.75
N PHE A 64 12.62 5.57 -8.51
CA PHE A 64 11.31 5.87 -7.93
C PHE A 64 10.59 4.57 -7.60
N ARG A 65 9.98 4.51 -6.42
CA ARG A 65 9.29 3.33 -5.88
C ARG A 65 7.91 3.71 -5.41
N ILE A 66 6.93 2.86 -5.70
CA ILE A 66 5.53 3.11 -5.37
C ILE A 66 4.82 1.80 -5.00
N ALA A 67 4.04 1.84 -3.92
CA ALA A 67 3.17 0.74 -3.52
C ALA A 67 1.70 1.14 -3.68
N THR A 68 0.90 0.22 -4.24
CA THR A 68 -0.52 0.45 -4.54
C THR A 68 -1.38 -0.72 -4.11
N THR A 69 -2.66 -0.47 -3.86
CA THR A 69 -3.70 -1.50 -3.76
C THR A 69 -4.56 -1.47 -5.02
N SER A 70 -4.73 -2.61 -5.66
CA SER A 70 -5.57 -2.77 -6.85
C SER A 70 -6.92 -3.33 -6.47
N TYR A 71 -7.97 -2.76 -7.02
CA TYR A 71 -9.33 -3.32 -7.00
C TYR A 71 -9.73 -3.75 -8.40
N LYS A 72 -10.37 -4.92 -8.48
CA LYS A 72 -11.17 -5.32 -9.62
C LYS A 72 -12.59 -5.53 -9.13
N TYR A 73 -13.54 -4.93 -9.80
CA TYR A 73 -14.94 -5.09 -9.46
C TYR A 73 -15.77 -5.27 -10.71
N THR A 74 -16.83 -6.07 -10.61
CA THR A 74 -17.81 -6.25 -11.68
C THR A 74 -19.10 -5.55 -11.30
N ASN A 75 -19.58 -4.66 -12.16
CA ASN A 75 -20.88 -4.02 -12.03
C ASN A 75 -21.89 -4.70 -12.94
N ASN A 76 -22.87 -5.36 -12.37
CA ASN A 76 -24.01 -5.87 -13.10
C ASN A 76 -25.13 -4.80 -13.13
N TYR A 77 -25.12 -3.94 -14.14
CA TYR A 77 -26.28 -3.09 -14.42
C TYR A 77 -27.33 -3.92 -15.14
N TYR A 78 -28.42 -4.27 -14.50
CA TYR A 78 -29.64 -4.69 -15.18
C TYR A 78 -30.51 -3.47 -15.40
N SER A 79 -30.68 -3.09 -16.67
CA SER A 79 -31.68 -2.14 -17.09
C SER A 79 -32.80 -2.97 -17.74
N GLU A 80 -33.85 -3.30 -17.01
CA GLU A 80 -35.16 -3.61 -17.60
C GLU A 80 -36.06 -2.38 -17.44
N ASP A 81 -36.43 -1.82 -18.56
CA ASP A 81 -37.49 -0.80 -18.73
C ASP A 81 -37.48 0.38 -17.75
N ASN A 82 -36.53 1.33 -17.92
CA ASN A 82 -36.55 2.67 -17.29
C ASN A 82 -36.75 2.73 -15.76
N ASN A 83 -36.71 1.65 -15.06
CA ASN A 83 -36.56 1.58 -13.63
C ASN A 83 -35.09 1.25 -13.33
N ILE A 84 -34.32 2.28 -13.04
CA ILE A 84 -32.96 2.15 -12.55
C ILE A 84 -33.04 1.60 -11.13
N MET A 85 -33.02 0.30 -11.00
CA MET A 85 -32.64 -0.34 -9.73
C MET A 85 -31.11 -0.42 -9.77
N VAL A 86 -30.49 0.50 -9.12
CA VAL A 86 -29.04 0.45 -8.79
C VAL A 86 -28.92 -0.59 -7.67
N ASP A 87 -28.87 -1.85 -8.04
CA ASP A 87 -28.35 -2.86 -7.16
C ASP A 87 -26.82 -2.83 -7.34
N ASP A 88 -26.14 -2.05 -6.51
CA ASP A 88 -24.70 -2.10 -6.32
C ASP A 88 -24.32 -3.44 -5.68
N ILE A 89 -24.60 -4.53 -6.37
CA ILE A 89 -24.04 -5.82 -5.99
C ILE A 89 -22.62 -5.82 -6.57
N LEU A 90 -21.66 -5.45 -5.74
CA LEU A 90 -20.26 -5.80 -5.94
C LEU A 90 -20.17 -7.33 -5.92
N VAL A 91 -20.27 -7.96 -7.10
CA VAL A 91 -20.38 -9.43 -7.19
C VAL A 91 -19.03 -10.10 -7.00
N ASP A 92 -17.94 -9.38 -7.21
CA ASP A 92 -16.58 -9.93 -7.02
C ASP A 92 -15.61 -8.76 -6.81
N ARG A 93 -15.18 -8.54 -5.58
CA ARG A 93 -14.18 -7.53 -5.24
C ARG A 93 -12.87 -8.24 -4.92
N ASN A 94 -11.99 -8.31 -5.89
CA ASN A 94 -10.64 -8.82 -5.67
C ASN A 94 -9.71 -7.64 -5.34
N GLU A 95 -9.19 -7.62 -4.12
CA GLU A 95 -8.12 -6.71 -3.71
C GLU A 95 -6.77 -7.42 -3.81
N SER A 96 -5.75 -6.70 -4.19
CA SER A 96 -4.37 -7.17 -4.12
C SER A 96 -3.42 -5.99 -4.12
N ASN A 97 -2.20 -6.22 -3.64
CA ASN A 97 -1.24 -5.14 -3.47
C ASN A 97 -0.06 -5.32 -4.42
N ASN A 98 0.56 -4.19 -4.77
CA ASN A 98 1.65 -4.15 -5.72
C ASN A 98 2.74 -3.21 -5.21
N LEU A 99 3.98 -3.47 -5.63
CA LEU A 99 5.10 -2.57 -5.50
C LEU A 99 5.80 -2.49 -6.86
N PHE A 100 6.02 -1.27 -7.35
CA PHE A 100 6.69 -1.00 -8.63
C PHE A 100 7.96 -0.19 -8.40
N VAL A 101 8.97 -0.45 -9.23
CA VAL A 101 10.25 0.25 -9.24
C VAL A 101 10.50 0.80 -10.63
N PHE A 102 10.89 2.06 -10.70
CA PHE A 102 11.15 2.81 -11.92
C PHE A 102 12.57 3.36 -11.94
N ASP A 103 13.17 3.42 -13.11
CA ASP A 103 14.45 4.08 -13.34
C ASP A 103 14.31 5.62 -13.41
N GLU A 104 15.43 6.28 -13.68
CA GLU A 104 15.51 7.73 -13.84
C GLU A 104 14.64 8.30 -14.98
N ASN A 105 14.22 7.47 -15.94
CA ASN A 105 13.35 7.85 -17.05
C ASN A 105 11.89 7.53 -16.81
N LEU A 106 11.52 7.09 -15.58
CA LEU A 106 10.22 6.54 -15.23
C LEU A 106 9.81 5.33 -16.10
N GLN A 107 10.81 4.52 -16.50
CA GLN A 107 10.54 3.21 -17.08
C GLN A 107 10.48 2.19 -15.96
N GLN A 108 9.41 1.40 -15.91
CA GLN A 108 9.29 0.32 -14.93
C GLN A 108 10.37 -0.73 -15.19
N ILE A 109 11.18 -1.01 -14.18
CA ILE A 109 12.29 -1.97 -14.24
C ILE A 109 12.11 -3.18 -13.34
N GLY A 110 11.24 -3.08 -12.33
CA GLY A 110 10.93 -4.17 -11.40
C GLY A 110 9.55 -4.01 -10.78
N SER A 111 9.00 -5.12 -10.31
CA SER A 111 7.72 -5.13 -9.58
C SER A 111 7.51 -6.41 -8.78
N ILE A 112 6.68 -6.30 -7.75
CA ILE A 112 5.95 -7.40 -7.12
C ILE A 112 4.47 -7.06 -7.26
N THR A 113 3.67 -7.99 -7.76
CA THR A 113 2.24 -7.75 -7.98
C THR A 113 1.40 -8.88 -7.38
N GLY A 114 0.20 -8.53 -6.92
CA GLY A 114 -0.79 -9.50 -6.46
C GLY A 114 -0.46 -10.14 -5.10
N PHE A 115 0.31 -9.48 -4.23
CA PHE A 115 0.54 -10.00 -2.88
C PHE A 115 -0.55 -9.55 -1.90
N ALA A 116 -0.73 -10.30 -0.81
CA ALA A 116 -1.75 -10.07 0.22
C ALA A 116 -3.15 -9.90 -0.43
N GLU A 117 -3.62 -10.98 -1.10
CA GLU A 117 -4.95 -11.01 -1.70
C GLU A 117 -6.02 -10.77 -0.63
N ASP A 118 -7.09 -10.05 -1.01
CA ASP A 118 -8.21 -9.63 -0.18
C ASP A 118 -7.85 -8.65 0.96
N GLU A 119 -6.64 -8.11 0.94
CA GLU A 119 -6.15 -7.12 1.90
C GLU A 119 -5.78 -5.80 1.22
N SER A 120 -5.95 -4.68 1.92
CA SER A 120 -5.53 -3.36 1.44
C SER A 120 -4.37 -2.78 2.25
N ILE A 121 -3.49 -2.02 1.58
CA ILE A 121 -2.37 -1.32 2.22
C ILE A 121 -2.89 -0.31 3.25
N ARG A 122 -2.41 -0.41 4.49
CA ARG A 122 -2.67 0.53 5.59
C ARG A 122 -1.52 1.49 5.81
N SER A 123 -0.30 1.01 5.69
CA SER A 123 0.87 1.89 5.70
C SER A 123 2.05 1.30 4.94
N VAL A 124 2.91 2.20 4.45
CA VAL A 124 4.17 1.86 3.80
C VAL A 124 5.29 2.67 4.43
N ARG A 125 6.45 2.06 4.58
CA ARG A 125 7.68 2.74 4.98
C ARG A 125 8.85 2.26 4.15
N PHE A 126 9.35 3.11 3.28
CA PHE A 126 10.63 2.90 2.60
C PHE A 126 11.79 3.31 3.52
N SER A 127 12.87 2.53 3.51
CA SER A 127 14.07 2.76 4.31
C SER A 127 15.32 2.22 3.59
N GLY A 128 15.97 3.04 2.78
CA GLY A 128 17.08 2.59 1.94
C GLY A 128 16.63 1.51 0.95
N ASN A 129 17.30 0.38 0.94
CA ASN A 129 16.97 -0.76 0.08
C ASN A 129 15.86 -1.68 0.65
N LEU A 130 15.08 -1.21 1.60
CA LEU A 130 13.97 -1.97 2.18
C LEU A 130 12.66 -1.19 2.10
N ALA A 131 11.57 -1.91 1.92
CA ALA A 131 10.23 -1.39 2.13
C ALA A 131 9.49 -2.28 3.15
N TYR A 132 8.73 -1.64 4.02
CA TYR A 132 7.83 -2.28 4.97
C TYR A 132 6.41 -1.91 4.59
N VAL A 133 5.58 -2.92 4.35
CA VAL A 133 4.18 -2.74 3.93
C VAL A 133 3.29 -3.45 4.92
N VAL A 134 2.38 -2.72 5.54
CA VAL A 134 1.30 -3.26 6.37
C VAL A 134 0.04 -3.30 5.53
N THR A 135 -0.57 -4.46 5.44
CA THR A 135 -1.90 -4.66 4.85
C THR A 135 -2.88 -5.06 5.94
N PHE A 136 -4.17 -5.12 5.67
CA PHE A 136 -5.18 -5.51 6.64
C PHE A 136 -6.49 -5.94 5.98
N GLU A 137 -6.97 -7.09 6.43
CA GLU A 137 -8.36 -7.52 6.33
C GLU A 137 -8.91 -7.90 7.74
N GLN A 138 -8.35 -8.92 8.37
CA GLN A 138 -8.71 -9.40 9.71
C GLN A 138 -7.51 -9.50 10.66
N THR A 139 -6.34 -9.85 10.15
CA THR A 139 -5.06 -9.86 10.87
C THR A 139 -4.03 -9.14 10.03
N ASP A 140 -3.04 -8.52 10.70
CA ASP A 140 -2.05 -7.68 10.00
C ASP A 140 -0.80 -8.42 9.61
N PRO A 141 -0.60 -8.73 8.35
CA PRO A 141 0.75 -8.99 7.91
C PRO A 141 1.54 -7.68 7.73
N LEU A 142 2.73 -7.64 8.32
CA LEU A 142 3.79 -6.72 7.96
C LEU A 142 4.76 -7.44 7.02
N PHE A 143 4.80 -7.00 5.79
CA PHE A 143 5.75 -7.48 4.78
C PHE A 143 7.03 -6.66 4.83
N ALA A 144 8.18 -7.33 4.83
CA ALA A 144 9.47 -6.72 4.53
C ALA A 144 9.87 -7.10 3.10
N ILE A 145 10.23 -6.09 2.31
CA ILE A 145 10.54 -6.23 0.89
C ILE A 145 11.97 -5.74 0.66
N ASP A 146 12.80 -6.58 0.08
CA ASP A 146 14.16 -6.24 -0.36
C ASP A 146 14.13 -5.61 -1.75
N LEU A 147 14.70 -4.42 -1.85
CA LEU A 147 14.83 -3.59 -3.05
C LEU A 147 16.32 -3.40 -3.43
N THR A 148 17.22 -4.21 -2.90
CA THR A 148 18.67 -4.13 -3.20
C THR A 148 18.95 -4.30 -4.68
N ASP A 149 18.23 -5.22 -5.34
CA ASP A 149 18.16 -5.30 -6.80
C ASP A 149 16.85 -4.65 -7.26
N PRO A 150 16.88 -3.42 -7.79
CA PRO A 150 15.67 -2.71 -8.20
C PRO A 150 14.92 -3.40 -9.35
N THR A 151 15.57 -4.31 -10.09
CA THR A 151 14.95 -5.06 -11.18
C THR A 151 14.27 -6.35 -10.71
N ALA A 152 14.58 -6.81 -9.50
CA ALA A 152 14.07 -8.03 -8.92
C ALA A 152 13.70 -7.88 -7.43
N PRO A 153 12.74 -6.99 -7.09
CA PRO A 153 12.28 -6.82 -5.72
C PRO A 153 11.71 -8.13 -5.16
N LYS A 154 11.91 -8.37 -3.85
CA LYS A 154 11.53 -9.65 -3.21
C LYS A 154 10.90 -9.43 -1.84
N ILE A 155 9.80 -10.12 -1.56
CA ILE A 155 9.30 -10.28 -0.18
C ILE A 155 10.27 -11.21 0.56
N ILE A 156 10.85 -10.73 1.64
CA ILE A 156 11.84 -11.47 2.46
C ILE A 156 11.30 -11.88 3.82
N SER A 157 10.21 -11.29 4.26
CA SER A 157 9.57 -11.60 5.53
C SER A 157 8.11 -11.19 5.52
N GLU A 158 7.29 -12.00 6.16
CA GLU A 158 5.91 -11.71 6.53
C GLU A 158 5.76 -12.05 8.01
N ILE A 159 5.28 -11.11 8.82
CA ILE A 159 4.92 -11.35 10.21
C ILE A 159 3.46 -10.95 10.41
N LYS A 160 2.72 -11.75 11.18
CA LYS A 160 1.35 -11.43 11.58
C LYS A 160 1.35 -10.90 13.01
N ALA A 161 0.67 -9.79 13.21
CA ALA A 161 0.51 -9.13 14.50
C ALA A 161 -0.97 -8.80 14.71
N ASP A 162 -1.44 -8.78 15.95
CA ASP A 162 -2.79 -8.32 16.25
C ASP A 162 -2.87 -6.80 16.07
N GLY A 163 -3.95 -6.29 15.46
CA GLY A 163 -4.13 -4.88 15.13
C GLY A 163 -3.23 -4.42 13.98
N TYR A 164 -3.27 -3.17 13.55
CA TYR A 164 -2.51 -2.69 12.39
C TYR A 164 -1.87 -1.33 12.56
N SER A 165 -0.67 -1.17 11.98
CA SER A 165 0.02 0.12 11.94
C SER A 165 -0.45 0.96 10.76
N THR A 166 -1.07 2.10 11.03
CA THR A 166 -1.43 3.11 10.03
C THR A 166 -0.28 4.06 9.72
N TYR A 167 0.73 4.06 10.56
CA TYR A 167 1.95 4.85 10.43
C TYR A 167 3.15 4.06 10.92
N MET A 168 4.24 4.09 10.15
CA MET A 168 5.53 3.50 10.53
C MET A 168 6.65 4.51 10.43
N LYS A 169 7.63 4.40 11.34
CA LYS A 169 8.81 5.24 11.36
C LYS A 169 10.05 4.44 11.74
N LYS A 170 11.12 4.60 10.97
CA LYS A 170 12.44 4.13 11.39
C LYS A 170 12.86 4.89 12.65
N TRP A 171 13.06 4.16 13.76
CA TRP A 171 13.45 4.74 15.06
C TRP A 171 14.96 4.79 15.23
N LYS A 172 15.63 3.68 14.86
CA LYS A 172 17.08 3.49 14.82
C LYS A 172 17.44 2.61 13.63
N ASP A 173 18.71 2.26 13.46
CA ASP A 173 19.15 1.46 12.31
C ASP A 173 18.47 0.10 12.25
N ASP A 174 18.25 -0.53 13.42
CA ASP A 174 17.63 -1.83 13.59
C ASP A 174 16.20 -1.80 14.18
N LYS A 175 15.58 -0.61 14.31
CA LYS A 175 14.26 -0.47 14.94
C LYS A 175 13.27 0.26 14.06
N LEU A 176 12.07 -0.30 13.97
CA LEU A 176 10.92 0.29 13.32
C LEU A 176 9.82 0.48 14.37
N PHE A 177 9.28 1.69 14.47
CA PHE A 177 8.14 2.01 15.32
C PHE A 177 6.86 2.03 14.48
N GLY A 178 5.83 1.31 14.94
CA GLY A 178 4.48 1.31 14.40
C GLY A 178 3.50 2.01 15.33
N PHE A 179 2.56 2.76 14.74
CA PHE A 179 1.45 3.37 15.44
C PHE A 179 0.17 3.14 14.64
N GLY A 180 -0.90 2.68 15.30
CA GLY A 180 -2.12 2.33 14.58
C GLY A 180 -3.27 1.93 15.49
N VAL A 181 -4.00 0.93 15.06
CA VAL A 181 -5.24 0.48 15.67
C VAL A 181 -5.03 -0.90 16.31
N ASP A 182 -5.53 -1.05 17.51
CA ASP A 182 -5.66 -2.35 18.17
C ASP A 182 -6.99 -2.98 17.78
N THR A 183 -6.97 -4.31 17.54
CA THR A 183 -8.15 -5.05 17.10
C THR A 183 -8.31 -6.33 17.90
N MET A 184 -9.55 -6.80 17.99
CA MET A 184 -9.92 -8.07 18.60
C MET A 184 -10.94 -8.78 17.70
N VAL A 185 -10.86 -10.10 17.60
CA VAL A 185 -11.87 -10.91 16.93
C VAL A 185 -13.03 -11.15 17.88
N ASP A 186 -14.23 -10.74 17.49
CA ASP A 186 -15.46 -10.98 18.22
C ASP A 186 -16.09 -12.31 17.77
N TYR A 187 -15.75 -13.38 18.45
CA TYR A 187 -16.27 -14.73 18.18
C TYR A 187 -17.75 -14.91 18.47
N GLU A 188 -18.36 -14.00 19.24
CA GLU A 188 -19.79 -14.08 19.56
C GLU A 188 -20.67 -13.54 18.42
N ASN A 189 -20.13 -12.63 17.59
CA ASN A 189 -20.83 -11.97 16.50
C ASN A 189 -20.27 -12.34 15.10
N GLY A 190 -19.87 -13.61 14.93
CA GLY A 190 -19.53 -14.16 13.61
C GLY A 190 -18.13 -13.83 13.13
N ASP A 191 -17.14 -13.90 14.02
CA ASP A 191 -15.72 -13.67 13.74
C ASP A 191 -15.42 -12.26 13.16
N SER A 192 -16.23 -11.29 13.55
CA SER A 192 -16.02 -9.90 13.13
C SER A 192 -14.82 -9.26 13.84
N VAL A 193 -14.04 -8.45 13.13
CA VAL A 193 -12.92 -7.70 13.72
C VAL A 193 -13.41 -6.37 14.29
N VAL A 194 -13.20 -6.17 15.58
CA VAL A 194 -13.60 -4.97 16.31
C VAL A 194 -12.36 -4.17 16.70
N GLN A 195 -12.40 -2.86 16.45
CA GLN A 195 -11.36 -1.94 16.91
C GLN A 195 -11.52 -1.70 18.41
N THR A 196 -10.47 -1.96 19.20
CA THR A 196 -10.49 -1.86 20.65
C THR A 196 -9.74 -0.65 21.17
N GLY A 197 -8.84 -0.08 20.39
CA GLY A 197 -8.05 1.06 20.83
C GLY A 197 -6.95 1.47 19.88
N VAL A 198 -5.94 2.10 20.45
CA VAL A 198 -4.72 2.51 19.76
C VAL A 198 -3.61 1.55 20.12
N LYS A 199 -2.86 1.06 19.11
CA LYS A 199 -1.69 0.19 19.29
C LYS A 199 -0.42 0.93 18.92
N MET A 200 0.61 0.74 19.73
CA MET A 200 1.98 1.14 19.47
C MET A 200 2.86 -0.11 19.50
N SER A 201 3.61 -0.34 18.43
CA SER A 201 4.49 -1.50 18.29
C SER A 201 5.93 -1.08 18.05
N MET A 202 6.86 -1.86 18.56
CA MET A 202 8.27 -1.77 18.24
C MET A 202 8.71 -3.05 17.56
N PHE A 203 9.30 -2.90 16.39
CA PHE A 203 9.84 -4.02 15.62
C PHE A 203 11.36 -3.95 15.57
N THR A 204 12.03 -5.11 15.62
CA THR A 204 13.46 -5.25 15.32
C THR A 204 13.62 -5.66 13.85
N VAL A 205 14.46 -4.92 13.16
CA VAL A 205 14.94 -5.27 11.82
C VAL A 205 16.17 -6.14 11.98
N LEU A 206 16.07 -7.38 11.56
CA LEU A 206 17.16 -8.37 11.62
C LEU A 206 18.14 -8.18 10.45
N GLU A 207 19.30 -8.82 10.55
CA GLU A 207 20.23 -8.92 9.44
C GLU A 207 19.52 -9.55 8.22
N GLY A 208 19.65 -8.92 7.04
CA GLY A 208 18.90 -9.32 5.84
C GLY A 208 17.54 -8.64 5.68
N GLY A 209 17.11 -7.79 6.65
CA GLY A 209 15.95 -6.91 6.52
C GLY A 209 14.60 -7.49 6.98
N SER A 210 14.55 -8.78 7.36
CA SER A 210 13.34 -9.34 7.98
C SER A 210 13.05 -8.68 9.32
N VAL A 211 11.79 -8.75 9.78
CA VAL A 211 11.36 -8.08 11.03
C VAL A 211 10.72 -9.04 12.02
N ILE A 212 10.83 -8.69 13.30
CA ILE A 212 10.08 -9.32 14.38
C ILE A 212 9.43 -8.23 15.24
N GLU A 213 8.26 -8.46 15.79
CA GLU A 213 7.64 -7.57 16.78
C GLU A 213 8.28 -7.85 18.14
N ASP A 214 8.97 -6.85 18.74
CA ASP A 214 9.63 -7.00 20.03
C ASP A 214 8.66 -6.83 21.19
N CYS A 215 7.85 -5.78 21.11
CA CYS A 215 6.86 -5.43 22.13
C CYS A 215 5.81 -4.50 21.53
N TRP A 216 4.67 -4.48 22.18
CA TRP A 216 3.57 -3.57 21.88
C TRP A 216 2.89 -3.08 23.15
N GLN A 217 2.18 -1.96 23.01
CA GLN A 217 1.32 -1.38 24.03
C GLN A 217 0.02 -0.96 23.41
N SER A 218 -1.09 -1.41 24.00
CA SER A 218 -2.44 -0.96 23.62
C SER A 218 -2.96 0.05 24.63
N LEU A 219 -3.70 1.04 24.11
CA LEU A 219 -4.48 2.00 24.88
C LEU A 219 -5.95 1.84 24.48
N ASN A 220 -6.73 1.24 25.35
CA ASN A 220 -8.17 1.08 25.13
C ASN A 220 -8.88 2.44 25.23
N VAL A 221 -9.79 2.71 24.30
CA VAL A 221 -10.50 4.01 24.22
C VAL A 221 -11.68 4.07 25.22
N ASN A 222 -11.99 2.96 25.90
CA ASN A 222 -13.15 2.81 26.79
C ASN A 222 -12.80 2.73 28.29
N GLU A 223 -11.58 3.14 28.69
CA GLU A 223 -11.19 3.28 30.10
C GLU A 223 -10.96 4.74 30.50
#